data_7e531817f6fdec411afd23d7da4e90dc
#
_entry.id   7e531817f6fdec411afd23d7da4e90dc
#
_cell.length_a   1.000
_cell.length_b   1.000
_cell.length_c   1.000
_cell.angle_alpha   90.00
_cell.angle_beta   90.00
_cell.angle_gamma   90.00
#
_symmetry.space_group_name_H-M   'P 1'
#
loop_
_entity.id
_entity.type
_entity.pdbx_description
1 polymer ?
#
loop_
_entity_poly.entity_id
_entity_poly.type
_entity_poly.pdbx_seq_one_letter_code
_entity_poly.pdbx_strand_id
1 'polypeptide(L)'
;PNHATITLNADGSKITVEARRAVEFKFAPVLGISSGTAAGKAVACFGSISGATGVVPFGIPDQELSFGQEYQLKAGSHEDYGPGNYGALALDLRGAQSYLNNLKYGYKGTIKVGDWIETEPGNMSGPTFDGVTYRINSCQHTPRCSIDRYDRNCPMVMIVPIYEPSSLQGRSQVKIVGFGAFLLKGVSGKGTNSRVSGYFLETIPPDGMNYTIDPNQDDYGLRTAKLISE
;
A
#
# COMPACT_ATOMS: atom_id res chain seq x y z
N PRO A 1 -37.47 -16.09 11.35
CA PRO A 1 -36.60 -14.96 11.63
C PRO A 1 -35.27 -15.12 10.92
N ASN A 2 -34.72 -14.03 10.38
CA ASN A 2 -33.39 -13.99 9.79
C ASN A 2 -32.41 -13.77 10.94
N HIS A 3 -31.43 -14.64 11.08
CA HIS A 3 -30.37 -14.49 12.08
C HIS A 3 -29.04 -14.40 11.36
N ALA A 4 -28.22 -13.41 11.74
CA ALA A 4 -26.82 -13.34 11.39
C ALA A 4 -25.99 -13.29 12.67
N THR A 5 -24.99 -14.12 12.76
CA THR A 5 -24.02 -14.15 13.85
C THR A 5 -22.69 -13.68 13.30
N ILE A 6 -22.07 -12.71 13.98
CA ILE A 6 -20.76 -12.19 13.63
C ILE A 6 -19.80 -12.60 14.77
N THR A 7 -18.74 -13.29 14.43
CA THR A 7 -17.72 -13.72 15.39
C THR A 7 -16.36 -13.19 14.96
N LEU A 8 -15.67 -12.54 15.90
CA LEU A 8 -14.26 -12.14 15.75
C LEU A 8 -13.40 -13.22 16.40
N ASN A 9 -12.31 -13.64 15.78
CA ASN A 9 -11.35 -14.50 16.45
C ASN A 9 -10.58 -13.74 17.55
N ALA A 10 -9.87 -14.48 18.41
CA ALA A 10 -9.25 -13.92 19.62
C ALA A 10 -8.19 -12.83 19.36
N ASP A 11 -7.48 -12.91 18.22
CA ASP A 11 -6.47 -11.92 17.80
C ASP A 11 -7.03 -10.80 16.92
N GLY A 12 -8.34 -10.81 16.61
CA GLY A 12 -8.99 -9.80 15.77
C GLY A 12 -8.66 -9.90 14.27
N SER A 13 -7.90 -10.89 13.84
CA SER A 13 -7.44 -11.01 12.45
C SER A 13 -8.49 -11.59 11.49
N LYS A 14 -9.55 -12.21 12.01
CA LYS A 14 -10.61 -12.85 11.21
C LYS A 14 -12.00 -12.49 11.71
N ILE A 15 -12.89 -12.19 10.77
CA ILE A 15 -14.33 -12.08 11.00
C ILE A 15 -15.02 -13.24 10.30
N THR A 16 -15.83 -13.98 11.05
CA THR A 16 -16.76 -14.99 10.52
C THR A 16 -18.18 -14.46 10.60
N VAL A 17 -18.89 -14.49 9.49
CA VAL A 17 -20.31 -14.17 9.43
C VAL A 17 -21.08 -15.42 9.04
N GLU A 18 -21.99 -15.86 9.89
CA GLU A 18 -22.94 -16.93 9.61
C GLU A 18 -24.33 -16.35 9.52
N ALA A 19 -24.99 -16.54 8.39
CA ALA A 19 -26.36 -16.12 8.18
C ALA A 19 -27.27 -17.34 8.02
N ARG A 20 -28.44 -17.31 8.67
CA ARG A 20 -29.48 -18.34 8.55
C ARG A 20 -30.83 -17.69 8.24
N ARG A 21 -31.53 -18.24 7.29
CA ARG A 21 -32.87 -17.78 6.89
C ARG A 21 -33.81 -18.95 6.77
N ALA A 22 -34.98 -18.83 7.40
CA ALA A 22 -36.09 -19.74 7.13
C ALA A 22 -36.65 -19.47 5.72
N VAL A 23 -36.78 -20.50 4.93
CA VAL A 23 -37.33 -20.45 3.57
C VAL A 23 -38.61 -21.32 3.53
N GLU A 24 -39.74 -20.74 3.15
CA GLU A 24 -40.96 -21.48 2.90
C GLU A 24 -40.94 -22.12 1.52
N PHE A 25 -41.20 -23.38 1.44
CA PHE A 25 -41.27 -24.09 0.18
C PHE A 25 -42.65 -23.98 -0.45
N LYS A 26 -42.72 -23.68 -1.74
CA LYS A 26 -43.99 -23.54 -2.46
C LYS A 26 -44.56 -24.86 -2.98
N PHE A 27 -43.73 -25.83 -3.27
CA PHE A 27 -44.13 -27.11 -3.84
C PHE A 27 -43.94 -28.31 -2.90
N ALA A 28 -42.99 -28.27 -1.98
CA ALA A 28 -42.71 -29.32 -1.03
C ALA A 28 -43.77 -29.56 0.06
N PRO A 29 -44.74 -28.63 0.35
CA PRO A 29 -45.86 -28.92 1.23
C PRO A 29 -46.74 -30.13 0.78
N VAL A 30 -46.74 -30.44 -0.51
CA VAL A 30 -47.42 -31.65 -1.03
C VAL A 30 -46.80 -32.96 -0.45
N LEU A 31 -45.53 -32.89 -0.05
CA LEU A 31 -44.78 -34.00 0.58
C LEU A 31 -44.69 -33.86 2.11
N GLY A 32 -45.45 -32.93 2.70
CA GLY A 32 -45.46 -32.65 4.14
C GLY A 32 -44.30 -31.80 4.63
N ILE A 33 -43.50 -31.20 3.73
CA ILE A 33 -42.33 -30.33 4.08
C ILE A 33 -42.70 -28.90 3.75
N SER A 34 -43.04 -28.08 4.76
CA SER A 34 -43.49 -26.72 4.57
C SER A 34 -42.37 -25.66 4.54
N SER A 35 -41.27 -25.90 5.20
CA SER A 35 -40.14 -24.97 5.30
C SER A 35 -38.80 -25.69 5.48
N GLY A 36 -37.72 -24.95 5.23
CA GLY A 36 -36.34 -25.35 5.49
C GLY A 36 -35.51 -24.17 5.96
N THR A 37 -34.26 -24.42 6.29
CA THR A 37 -33.30 -23.37 6.66
C THR A 37 -32.22 -23.28 5.59
N ALA A 38 -32.08 -22.12 4.95
CA ALA A 38 -30.90 -21.79 4.16
C ALA A 38 -29.86 -21.17 5.09
N ALA A 39 -28.63 -21.66 5.01
CA ALA A 39 -27.50 -21.13 5.78
C ALA A 39 -26.35 -20.78 4.84
N GLY A 40 -25.61 -19.73 5.17
CA GLY A 40 -24.39 -19.31 4.49
C GLY A 40 -23.35 -18.87 5.52
N LYS A 41 -22.08 -19.15 5.22
CA LYS A 41 -20.94 -18.71 6.01
C LYS A 41 -19.96 -17.96 5.11
N ALA A 42 -19.42 -16.85 5.61
CA ALA A 42 -18.35 -16.10 4.97
C ALA A 42 -17.29 -15.77 6.01
N VAL A 43 -16.03 -15.84 5.61
CA VAL A 43 -14.89 -15.52 6.46
C VAL A 43 -14.05 -14.46 5.75
N ALA A 44 -13.72 -13.39 6.47
CA ALA A 44 -12.78 -12.38 6.00
C ALA A 44 -11.58 -12.32 6.95
N CYS A 45 -10.39 -12.20 6.36
CA CYS A 45 -9.14 -11.98 7.08
C CYS A 45 -8.74 -10.51 6.93
N PHE A 46 -8.33 -9.88 8.03
CA PHE A 46 -7.74 -8.55 8.06
C PHE A 46 -6.23 -8.67 8.16
N GLY A 47 -5.52 -7.75 7.53
CA GLY A 47 -4.07 -7.71 7.65
C GLY A 47 -3.46 -6.53 6.92
N SER A 48 -2.21 -6.28 7.24
CA SER A 48 -1.36 -5.34 6.52
C SER A 48 -0.92 -5.92 5.19
N ILE A 49 -0.56 -5.07 4.25
CA ILE A 49 -0.10 -5.51 2.93
C ILE A 49 1.29 -6.13 3.05
N SER A 50 1.40 -7.39 2.69
CA SER A 50 2.66 -8.17 2.70
C SER A 50 3.30 -8.34 1.32
N GLY A 51 2.59 -7.94 0.26
CA GLY A 51 3.11 -7.92 -1.10
C GLY A 51 2.21 -7.08 -2.00
N ALA A 52 2.79 -6.35 -2.95
CA ALA A 52 2.08 -5.37 -3.77
C ALA A 52 2.66 -5.21 -5.17
N THR A 53 1.78 -4.93 -6.14
CA THR A 53 2.13 -4.31 -7.43
C THR A 53 1.93 -2.80 -7.35
N GLY A 54 2.40 -2.05 -8.33
CA GLY A 54 2.21 -0.59 -8.36
C GLY A 54 3.09 0.19 -7.38
N VAL A 55 4.04 -0.48 -6.74
CA VAL A 55 5.01 0.11 -5.80
C VAL A 55 5.87 1.14 -6.53
N VAL A 56 6.13 2.28 -5.88
CA VAL A 56 7.03 3.31 -6.43
C VAL A 56 8.47 3.13 -5.92
N PRO A 57 9.47 3.63 -6.65
CA PRO A 57 10.88 3.43 -6.32
C PRO A 57 11.40 4.40 -5.22
N PHE A 58 10.55 4.73 -4.24
CA PHE A 58 10.91 5.46 -3.03
C PHE A 58 10.87 4.50 -1.84
N GLY A 59 12.01 4.17 -1.26
CA GLY A 59 12.08 3.43 -0.01
C GLY A 59 12.27 4.35 1.18
N ILE A 60 11.65 4.03 2.28
CA ILE A 60 11.90 4.66 3.58
C ILE A 60 12.38 3.64 4.59
N PRO A 61 13.29 4.03 5.50
CA PRO A 61 13.65 3.18 6.62
C PRO A 61 12.42 2.93 7.51
N ASP A 62 12.35 1.73 8.09
CA ASP A 62 11.36 1.40 9.09
C ASP A 62 11.47 2.35 10.29
N GLN A 63 10.35 2.95 10.62
CA GLN A 63 10.18 3.91 11.70
C GLN A 63 8.72 4.01 12.10
N GLU A 64 8.45 4.54 13.27
CA GLU A 64 7.09 4.88 13.67
C GLU A 64 6.52 5.98 12.77
N LEU A 65 5.37 5.72 12.15
CA LEU A 65 4.71 6.65 11.25
C LEU A 65 3.62 7.45 12.00
N SER A 66 3.67 8.76 11.85
CA SER A 66 2.62 9.68 12.31
C SER A 66 1.74 10.07 11.13
N PHE A 67 0.55 9.49 11.04
CA PHE A 67 -0.37 9.75 9.93
C PHE A 67 -0.90 11.20 9.95
N GLY A 68 -1.05 11.77 8.76
CA GLY A 68 -1.50 13.17 8.61
C GLY A 68 -0.40 14.23 8.84
N GLN A 69 0.78 13.84 9.32
CA GLN A 69 1.94 14.75 9.38
C GLN A 69 2.72 14.74 8.07
N GLU A 70 3.36 15.87 7.77
CA GLU A 70 4.16 16.02 6.55
C GLU A 70 5.52 15.34 6.69
N TYR A 71 5.83 14.49 5.72
CA TYR A 71 7.10 13.79 5.59
C TYR A 71 7.85 14.21 4.33
N GLN A 72 9.16 13.95 4.32
CA GLN A 72 10.02 14.11 3.16
C GLN A 72 10.59 12.74 2.76
N LEU A 73 10.14 12.19 1.61
CA LEU A 73 10.55 10.86 1.14
C LEU A 73 11.95 10.83 0.52
N LYS A 74 12.38 11.91 -0.11
CA LYS A 74 13.70 12.02 -0.70
C LYS A 74 14.37 13.23 -0.12
N ALA A 75 15.28 13.01 0.81
CA ALA A 75 16.16 14.05 1.33
C ALA A 75 17.38 14.23 0.42
N GLY A 76 17.76 15.46 0.20
CA GLY A 76 18.96 15.77 -0.58
C GLY A 76 20.27 15.58 0.19
N SER A 77 20.27 15.15 1.45
CA SER A 77 21.43 15.01 2.30
C SER A 77 21.76 13.56 2.65
N HIS A 78 23.02 13.30 2.94
CA HIS A 78 23.53 11.99 3.36
C HIS A 78 23.04 11.54 4.75
N GLU A 79 22.43 12.44 5.53
CA GLU A 79 22.20 12.21 6.95
C GLU A 79 21.12 11.18 7.22
N ASP A 80 20.08 11.12 6.36
CA ASP A 80 18.94 10.25 6.60
C ASP A 80 19.05 8.85 5.96
N TYR A 81 19.86 8.71 4.88
CA TYR A 81 19.92 7.49 4.07
C TYR A 81 21.33 6.91 3.92
N GLY A 82 22.32 7.50 4.59
CA GLY A 82 23.74 7.12 4.44
C GLY A 82 24.41 7.67 3.17
N PRO A 83 25.75 7.62 3.08
CA PRO A 83 26.52 8.21 2.00
C PRO A 83 26.15 7.66 0.62
N GLY A 84 25.74 8.55 -0.31
CA GLY A 84 25.40 8.19 -1.68
C GLY A 84 24.04 7.56 -1.90
N ASN A 85 23.22 7.44 -0.85
CA ASN A 85 21.83 6.98 -0.93
C ASN A 85 20.86 8.12 -0.67
N TYR A 86 19.72 8.09 -1.37
CA TYR A 86 18.72 9.14 -1.34
C TYR A 86 17.30 8.55 -1.29
N GLY A 87 17.14 7.33 -0.77
CA GLY A 87 15.86 6.64 -0.70
C GLY A 87 15.35 6.12 -2.07
N ALA A 88 16.17 6.20 -3.12
CA ALA A 88 15.82 5.66 -4.43
C ALA A 88 16.15 4.17 -4.51
N LEU A 89 15.20 3.38 -5.04
CA LEU A 89 15.31 1.93 -5.21
C LEU A 89 15.28 1.52 -6.67
N ALA A 90 16.02 0.49 -7.03
CA ALA A 90 15.96 -0.17 -8.33
C ALA A 90 15.00 -1.36 -8.24
N LEU A 91 13.72 -1.14 -8.58
CA LEU A 91 12.67 -2.16 -8.44
C LEU A 91 12.75 -3.25 -9.53
N ASP A 92 13.34 -2.92 -10.68
CA ASP A 92 13.59 -3.83 -11.79
C ASP A 92 14.98 -3.58 -12.40
N LEU A 93 15.02 -2.75 -13.44
CA LEU A 93 16.26 -2.32 -14.07
C LEU A 93 16.77 -1.03 -13.42
N ARG A 94 18.08 -0.90 -13.35
CA ARG A 94 18.73 0.32 -12.88
C ARG A 94 18.67 1.45 -13.90
N GLY A 95 18.85 2.65 -13.38
CA GLY A 95 19.01 3.86 -14.17
C GLY A 95 17.78 4.76 -14.23
N ALA A 96 18.03 5.98 -14.62
CA ALA A 96 17.08 7.08 -14.58
C ALA A 96 15.76 6.81 -15.31
N GLN A 97 15.80 6.10 -16.42
CA GLN A 97 14.60 5.83 -17.23
C GLN A 97 13.68 4.81 -16.55
N SER A 98 14.23 3.70 -16.04
CA SER A 98 13.45 2.69 -15.30
C SER A 98 12.88 3.29 -14.02
N TYR A 99 13.70 4.01 -13.27
CA TYR A 99 13.26 4.75 -12.09
C TYR A 99 12.10 5.71 -12.39
N LEU A 100 12.21 6.53 -13.45
CA LEU A 100 11.17 7.46 -13.86
C LEU A 100 9.86 6.74 -14.25
N ASN A 101 9.96 5.65 -14.99
CA ASN A 101 8.79 4.87 -15.39
C ASN A 101 8.08 4.25 -14.18
N ASN A 102 8.84 3.65 -13.27
CA ASN A 102 8.29 3.08 -12.04
C ASN A 102 7.70 4.17 -11.12
N LEU A 103 8.29 5.36 -11.09
CA LEU A 103 7.73 6.48 -10.35
C LEU A 103 6.43 6.99 -10.95
N LYS A 104 6.32 7.11 -12.27
CA LYS A 104 5.11 7.58 -12.96
C LYS A 104 3.94 6.60 -12.85
N TYR A 105 4.21 5.33 -13.07
CA TYR A 105 3.17 4.33 -13.33
C TYR A 105 3.06 3.24 -12.26
N GLY A 106 4.01 3.20 -11.32
CA GLY A 106 4.20 2.10 -10.40
C GLY A 106 4.90 0.90 -11.07
N TYR A 107 5.63 0.14 -10.27
CA TYR A 107 6.27 -1.09 -10.73
C TYR A 107 5.21 -2.15 -11.05
N LYS A 108 5.32 -2.77 -12.23
CA LYS A 108 4.34 -3.76 -12.71
C LYS A 108 4.52 -5.14 -12.08
N GLY A 109 5.73 -5.46 -11.63
CA GLY A 109 5.99 -6.69 -10.89
C GLY A 109 5.48 -6.60 -9.45
N THR A 110 5.60 -7.69 -8.73
CA THR A 110 5.22 -7.77 -7.31
C THR A 110 6.46 -7.65 -6.44
N ILE A 111 6.42 -6.78 -5.45
CA ILE A 111 7.40 -6.70 -4.35
C ILE A 111 6.73 -7.30 -3.11
N LYS A 112 7.47 -8.07 -2.33
CA LYS A 112 6.98 -8.74 -1.11
C LYS A 112 7.83 -8.37 0.09
N VAL A 113 7.23 -8.46 1.26
CA VAL A 113 7.99 -8.45 2.52
C VAL A 113 8.99 -9.59 2.51
N GLY A 114 10.22 -9.30 2.91
CA GLY A 114 11.37 -10.20 2.85
C GLY A 114 12.21 -10.09 1.58
N ASP A 115 11.73 -9.44 0.51
CA ASP A 115 12.52 -9.21 -0.70
C ASP A 115 13.70 -8.28 -0.43
N TRP A 116 14.83 -8.58 -1.07
CA TRP A 116 16.01 -7.73 -1.08
C TRP A 116 16.04 -6.90 -2.37
N ILE A 117 15.95 -5.58 -2.21
CA ILE A 117 15.92 -4.63 -3.32
C ILE A 117 17.20 -3.80 -3.33
N GLU A 118 17.80 -3.62 -4.51
CA GLU A 118 18.98 -2.79 -4.65
C GLU A 118 18.64 -1.31 -4.51
N THR A 119 19.54 -0.55 -3.86
CA THR A 119 19.44 0.91 -3.87
C THR A 119 19.93 1.45 -5.22
N GLU A 120 19.27 2.51 -5.69
CA GLU A 120 19.72 3.27 -6.86
C GLU A 120 20.71 4.34 -6.40
N PRO A 121 22.02 4.14 -6.61
CA PRO A 121 23.01 5.11 -6.16
C PRO A 121 22.95 6.39 -7.00
N GLY A 122 23.24 7.49 -6.34
CA GLY A 122 23.27 8.79 -6.98
C GLY A 122 21.97 9.56 -6.88
N ASN A 123 22.07 10.80 -7.28
CA ASN A 123 20.98 11.76 -7.14
C ASN A 123 20.01 11.71 -8.33
N MET A 124 18.91 11.02 -8.19
CA MET A 124 17.83 10.93 -9.18
C MET A 124 16.93 12.18 -9.24
N SER A 125 17.47 13.38 -9.01
CA SER A 125 16.65 14.60 -8.87
C SER A 125 15.81 14.94 -10.09
N GLY A 126 16.36 14.85 -11.29
CA GLY A 126 15.64 15.08 -12.55
C GLY A 126 14.46 14.11 -12.71
N PRO A 127 14.71 12.80 -12.79
CA PRO A 127 13.65 11.79 -12.86
C PRO A 127 12.64 11.88 -11.71
N THR A 128 13.08 12.25 -10.49
CA THR A 128 12.18 12.46 -9.35
C THR A 128 11.25 13.64 -9.60
N PHE A 129 11.79 14.78 -10.02
CA PHE A 129 10.99 15.96 -10.32
C PHE A 129 9.95 15.67 -11.41
N ASP A 130 10.36 15.04 -12.50
CA ASP A 130 9.48 14.73 -13.63
C ASP A 130 8.39 13.73 -13.23
N GLY A 131 8.75 12.67 -12.49
CA GLY A 131 7.81 11.63 -12.08
C GLY A 131 6.78 12.13 -11.07
N VAL A 132 7.21 12.89 -10.05
CA VAL A 132 6.30 13.49 -9.07
C VAL A 132 5.39 14.53 -9.70
N THR A 133 5.94 15.41 -10.54
CA THR A 133 5.16 16.41 -11.27
C THR A 133 4.12 15.75 -12.18
N TYR A 134 4.49 14.68 -12.87
CA TYR A 134 3.56 13.89 -13.68
C TYR A 134 2.38 13.37 -12.85
N ARG A 135 2.61 12.75 -11.70
CA ARG A 135 1.55 12.22 -10.82
C ARG A 135 0.64 13.33 -10.30
N ILE A 136 1.21 14.44 -9.84
CA ILE A 136 0.44 15.59 -9.35
C ILE A 136 -0.44 16.18 -10.46
N ASN A 137 0.09 16.34 -11.67
CA ASN A 137 -0.66 16.87 -12.80
C ASN A 137 -1.68 15.88 -13.38
N SER A 138 -1.54 14.60 -13.10
CA SER A 138 -2.50 13.55 -13.46
C SER A 138 -3.72 13.48 -12.52
N CYS A 139 -3.75 14.25 -11.44
CA CYS A 139 -4.92 14.36 -10.57
C CYS A 139 -6.06 15.09 -11.30
N GLN A 140 -7.19 14.41 -11.50
CA GLN A 140 -8.38 14.94 -12.17
C GLN A 140 -9.40 15.55 -11.19
N HIS A 141 -9.14 15.53 -9.89
CA HIS A 141 -10.07 16.01 -8.88
C HIS A 141 -10.09 17.54 -8.78
N THR A 142 -11.26 18.11 -8.54
CA THR A 142 -11.46 19.54 -8.32
C THR A 142 -12.23 19.75 -7.00
N PRO A 143 -11.61 20.39 -5.99
CA PRO A 143 -10.22 20.78 -5.90
C PRO A 143 -9.29 19.55 -5.93
N ARG A 144 -7.99 19.78 -6.24
CA ARG A 144 -6.95 18.74 -6.23
C ARG A 144 -6.90 18.04 -4.87
N CYS A 145 -6.53 16.76 -4.88
CA CYS A 145 -6.39 15.96 -3.65
C CYS A 145 -5.43 16.63 -2.65
N SER A 146 -5.82 16.59 -1.37
CA SER A 146 -5.08 17.09 -0.21
C SER A 146 -5.26 16.11 0.95
N ILE A 147 -4.55 16.31 2.06
CA ILE A 147 -4.70 15.44 3.25
C ILE A 147 -6.13 15.43 3.80
N ASP A 148 -6.84 16.54 3.73
CA ASP A 148 -8.22 16.65 4.23
C ASP A 148 -9.24 15.99 3.29
N ARG A 149 -8.87 15.80 2.03
CA ARG A 149 -9.74 15.23 1.00
C ARG A 149 -8.93 14.60 -0.12
N TYR A 150 -8.88 13.31 -0.19
CA TYR A 150 -8.23 12.55 -1.26
C TYR A 150 -9.08 11.37 -1.71
N ASP A 151 -8.80 10.90 -2.93
CA ASP A 151 -9.24 9.62 -3.43
C ASP A 151 -8.04 8.67 -3.43
N ARG A 152 -8.19 7.47 -2.83
CA ARG A 152 -7.13 6.46 -2.79
C ARG A 152 -6.65 6.02 -4.18
N ASN A 153 -7.51 6.17 -5.20
CA ASN A 153 -7.22 5.83 -6.60
C ASN A 153 -6.54 6.98 -7.36
N CYS A 154 -6.38 8.14 -6.72
CA CYS A 154 -5.72 9.27 -7.36
C CYS A 154 -4.24 8.95 -7.62
N PRO A 155 -3.68 9.31 -8.80
CA PRO A 155 -2.25 9.19 -9.07
C PRO A 155 -1.33 9.86 -8.03
N MET A 156 -1.84 10.82 -7.27
CA MET A 156 -1.09 11.43 -6.16
C MET A 156 -0.89 10.49 -4.97
N VAL A 157 -1.68 9.43 -4.84
CA VAL A 157 -1.47 8.38 -3.83
C VAL A 157 -0.49 7.35 -4.37
N MET A 158 0.58 7.10 -3.64
CA MET A 158 1.65 6.18 -4.00
C MET A 158 1.77 5.07 -2.97
N ILE A 159 2.14 3.88 -3.41
CA ILE A 159 2.52 2.78 -2.51
C ILE A 159 4.04 2.77 -2.41
N VAL A 160 4.55 3.04 -1.23
CA VAL A 160 5.98 3.12 -0.93
C VAL A 160 6.44 1.90 -0.13
N PRO A 161 7.56 1.26 -0.48
CA PRO A 161 8.13 0.18 0.31
C PRO A 161 8.84 0.73 1.54
N ILE A 162 8.70 0.02 2.64
CA ILE A 162 9.38 0.28 3.91
C ILE A 162 10.43 -0.81 4.08
N TYR A 163 11.64 -0.44 4.44
CA TYR A 163 12.76 -1.35 4.54
C TYR A 163 13.44 -1.33 5.91
N GLU A 164 14.04 -2.47 6.28
CA GLU A 164 14.79 -2.62 7.52
C GLU A 164 15.97 -1.62 7.56
N PRO A 165 16.09 -0.80 8.63
CA PRO A 165 17.18 0.14 8.75
C PRO A 165 18.53 -0.56 8.68
N SER A 166 19.40 -0.08 7.81
CA SER A 166 20.76 -0.59 7.66
C SER A 166 21.72 0.56 7.36
N SER A 167 22.98 0.39 7.69
CA SER A 167 24.03 1.35 7.31
C SER A 167 24.30 1.24 5.80
N LEU A 168 23.58 2.05 5.01
CA LEU A 168 23.70 2.07 3.56
C LEU A 168 24.98 2.83 3.15
N GLN A 169 25.80 2.21 2.32
CA GLN A 169 26.96 2.87 1.69
C GLN A 169 26.94 2.61 0.19
N GLY A 170 26.78 3.67 -0.59
CA GLY A 170 26.78 3.59 -2.04
C GLY A 170 25.73 2.62 -2.57
N ARG A 171 26.18 1.58 -3.26
CA ARG A 171 25.35 0.51 -3.81
C ARG A 171 25.14 -0.58 -2.76
N SER A 172 23.91 -0.68 -2.25
CA SER A 172 23.52 -1.61 -1.19
C SER A 172 22.21 -2.29 -1.55
N GLN A 173 21.83 -3.29 -0.77
CA GLN A 173 20.52 -3.89 -0.83
C GLN A 173 19.77 -3.60 0.48
N VAL A 174 18.45 -3.40 0.40
CA VAL A 174 17.57 -3.22 1.54
C VAL A 174 16.56 -4.33 1.56
N LYS A 175 16.23 -4.82 2.75
CA LYS A 175 15.19 -5.84 2.95
C LYS A 175 13.85 -5.14 3.20
N ILE A 176 12.84 -5.46 2.39
CA ILE A 176 11.51 -4.90 2.55
C ILE A 176 10.83 -5.51 3.76
N VAL A 177 10.27 -4.66 4.63
CA VAL A 177 9.55 -5.06 5.84
C VAL A 177 8.07 -4.65 5.81
N GLY A 178 7.66 -3.81 4.86
CA GLY A 178 6.25 -3.42 4.75
C GLY A 178 5.98 -2.45 3.61
N PHE A 179 4.74 -1.95 3.58
CA PHE A 179 4.26 -1.00 2.57
C PHE A 179 3.38 0.05 3.22
N GLY A 180 3.60 1.32 2.85
CA GLY A 180 2.76 2.44 3.25
C GLY A 180 2.10 3.11 2.05
N ALA A 181 0.96 3.76 2.28
CA ALA A 181 0.36 4.66 1.30
C ALA A 181 0.80 6.10 1.59
N PHE A 182 1.19 6.82 0.55
CA PHE A 182 1.73 8.18 0.64
C PHE A 182 1.05 9.13 -0.33
N LEU A 183 0.44 10.19 0.18
CA LEU A 183 -0.17 11.24 -0.61
C LEU A 183 0.86 12.32 -0.93
N LEU A 184 1.15 12.52 -2.20
CA LEU A 184 2.04 13.58 -2.68
C LEU A 184 1.47 14.97 -2.40
N LYS A 185 2.31 15.84 -1.82
CA LYS A 185 2.07 17.28 -1.70
C LYS A 185 2.84 18.06 -2.78
N GLY A 186 4.10 17.71 -2.99
CA GLY A 186 4.94 18.42 -3.95
C GLY A 186 6.35 17.87 -4.06
N VAL A 187 7.09 18.48 -4.99
CA VAL A 187 8.53 18.28 -5.15
C VAL A 187 9.20 19.65 -5.23
N SER A 188 10.32 19.83 -4.56
CA SER A 188 11.08 21.07 -4.53
C SER A 188 12.59 20.80 -4.55
N GLY A 189 13.37 21.85 -4.81
CA GLY A 189 14.82 21.78 -4.85
C GLY A 189 15.36 21.09 -6.12
N LYS A 190 16.68 21.10 -6.27
CA LYS A 190 17.42 20.47 -7.37
C LYS A 190 18.68 19.80 -6.82
N GLY A 191 19.19 18.82 -7.55
CA GLY A 191 20.40 18.10 -7.14
C GLY A 191 20.23 17.45 -5.78
N THR A 192 21.19 17.62 -4.89
CA THR A 192 21.19 17.12 -3.51
C THR A 192 20.08 17.73 -2.65
N ASN A 193 19.54 18.87 -3.03
CA ASN A 193 18.45 19.53 -2.31
C ASN A 193 17.06 19.14 -2.81
N SER A 194 16.95 18.14 -3.69
CA SER A 194 15.65 17.65 -4.17
C SER A 194 14.89 16.95 -3.04
N ARG A 195 13.66 17.40 -2.78
CA ARG A 195 12.79 16.90 -1.71
C ARG A 195 11.41 16.62 -2.26
N VAL A 196 10.86 15.47 -1.91
CA VAL A 196 9.46 15.09 -2.17
C VAL A 196 8.72 15.14 -0.85
N SER A 197 7.72 15.97 -0.76
CA SER A 197 6.90 16.11 0.45
C SER A 197 5.52 15.50 0.26
N GLY A 198 4.92 15.05 1.35
CA GLY A 198 3.58 14.48 1.38
C GLY A 198 3.24 13.89 2.75
N TYR A 199 2.23 13.03 2.78
CA TYR A 199 1.63 12.52 4.00
C TYR A 199 1.46 11.01 3.94
N PHE A 200 1.82 10.29 4.99
CA PHE A 200 1.39 8.91 5.15
C PHE A 200 -0.09 8.84 5.49
N LEU A 201 -0.75 7.85 4.91
CA LEU A 201 -2.19 7.66 5.01
C LEU A 201 -2.52 6.36 5.72
N GLU A 202 -3.55 6.39 6.56
CA GLU A 202 -4.27 5.18 6.94
C GLU A 202 -5.37 4.94 5.90
N THR A 203 -5.21 3.91 5.08
CA THR A 203 -6.13 3.66 3.96
C THR A 203 -6.12 2.19 3.53
N ILE A 204 -7.04 1.86 2.65
CA ILE A 204 -7.04 0.58 1.94
C ILE A 204 -6.33 0.72 0.60
N PRO A 205 -5.86 -0.39 0.00
CA PRO A 205 -5.20 -0.37 -1.31
C PRO A 205 -6.03 0.29 -2.41
N PRO A 206 -5.40 0.95 -3.39
CA PRO A 206 -6.07 1.40 -4.60
C PRO A 206 -6.75 0.26 -5.36
N ASP A 207 -7.85 0.58 -6.05
CA ASP A 207 -8.56 -0.39 -6.88
C ASP A 207 -7.66 -0.90 -8.02
N GLY A 208 -7.80 -2.19 -8.35
CA GLY A 208 -6.99 -2.84 -9.40
C GLY A 208 -5.55 -3.16 -9.01
N MET A 209 -5.10 -2.82 -7.81
CA MET A 209 -3.82 -3.25 -7.28
C MET A 209 -3.87 -4.73 -6.90
N ASN A 210 -2.87 -5.51 -7.35
CA ASN A 210 -2.70 -6.88 -6.83
C ASN A 210 -1.88 -6.83 -5.55
N TYR A 211 -2.37 -7.51 -4.51
CA TYR A 211 -1.72 -7.54 -3.20
C TYR A 211 -1.94 -8.85 -2.47
N THR A 212 -1.05 -9.12 -1.52
CA THR A 212 -1.20 -10.13 -0.48
C THR A 212 -1.30 -9.46 0.88
N ILE A 213 -1.97 -10.11 1.82
CA ILE A 213 -2.10 -9.62 3.21
C ILE A 213 -1.52 -10.64 4.17
N ASP A 214 -0.98 -10.15 5.27
CA ASP A 214 -0.56 -10.95 6.41
C ASP A 214 -1.09 -10.30 7.70
N PRO A 215 -1.90 -11.02 8.50
CA PRO A 215 -2.38 -10.51 9.78
C PRO A 215 -1.29 -10.22 10.81
N ASN A 216 -0.13 -10.87 10.68
CA ASN A 216 0.98 -10.73 11.62
C ASN A 216 2.03 -9.71 11.16
N GLN A 217 1.79 -9.06 10.00
CA GLN A 217 2.68 -8.05 9.46
C GLN A 217 2.51 -6.73 10.20
N ASP A 218 3.62 -6.02 10.43
CA ASP A 218 3.60 -4.67 11.00
C ASP A 218 2.70 -3.74 10.18
N ASP A 219 1.99 -2.86 10.88
CA ASP A 219 1.00 -1.97 10.29
C ASP A 219 1.59 -0.59 9.99
N TYR A 220 1.74 -0.29 8.71
CA TYR A 220 2.17 1.01 8.20
C TYR A 220 1.00 1.83 7.61
N GLY A 221 -0.22 1.59 8.09
CA GLY A 221 -1.43 2.31 7.68
C GLY A 221 -2.07 1.79 6.39
N LEU A 222 -1.43 0.88 5.66
CA LEU A 222 -1.98 0.27 4.45
C LEU A 222 -2.45 -1.16 4.74
N ARG A 223 -3.73 -1.31 5.03
CA ARG A 223 -4.35 -2.57 5.42
C ARG A 223 -5.70 -2.79 4.77
N THR A 224 -6.14 -4.03 4.73
CA THR A 224 -7.44 -4.36 4.13
C THR A 224 -7.99 -5.68 4.67
N ALA A 225 -9.21 -5.99 4.26
CA ALA A 225 -9.85 -7.28 4.49
C ALA A 225 -9.99 -8.04 3.18
N LYS A 226 -9.81 -9.36 3.22
CA LYS A 226 -10.01 -10.26 2.09
C LYS A 226 -10.88 -11.43 2.50
N LEU A 227 -11.87 -11.75 1.67
CA LEU A 227 -12.63 -13.01 1.82
C LEU A 227 -11.69 -14.19 1.59
N ILE A 228 -11.74 -15.16 2.48
CA ILE A 228 -11.03 -16.42 2.36
C ILE A 228 -12.03 -17.55 2.18
N SER A 229 -11.74 -18.48 1.26
CA SER A 229 -12.45 -19.75 1.16
C SER A 229 -11.89 -20.71 2.22
N GLU A 230 -12.75 -21.22 3.10
CA GLU A 230 -12.43 -22.37 3.92
C GLU A 230 -12.57 -23.68 3.13
#